data_0f7bd208cbe215e34f3b9d113c2e2373
#
_entry.id   0f7bd208cbe215e34f3b9d113c2e2373
#
_cell.length_a   1.000
_cell.length_b   1.000
_cell.length_c   1.000
_cell.angle_alpha   90.00
_cell.angle_beta   90.00
_cell.angle_gamma   90.00
#
_symmetry.space_group_name_H-M   'P 1'
#
loop_
_entity.id
_entity.type
_entity.pdbx_description
1 polymer ?
#
loop_
_entity_poly.entity_id
_entity_poly.type
_entity_poly.pdbx_seq_one_letter_code
_entity_poly.pdbx_strand_id
1 'polypeptide(L)'
;MNYSVPFYHVFVFMGVSGSGKSTIANAAAYHLHAAVLDGDFLHPRDNIKKMSSGHALSDSDRYPWLKAINDAIFAMQSTNKLSLIVCSALKKSYRNILRMDHSNLSFIYLKGDFKTIQERLQARKGHFFQSQMLITQFATLEDPGNDEKDVWLVNVNQSLQCVINATIKIIEDVIRSHIEESS
;
A
#
# COMPACT_ATOMS: atom_id res chain seq x y z
N MET A 1 -4.79 24.00 29.02
CA MET A 1 -4.79 22.56 28.67
C MET A 1 -4.83 22.48 27.16
N ASN A 2 -3.67 22.30 26.52
CA ASN A 2 -3.63 22.11 25.06
C ASN A 2 -4.12 20.68 24.76
N TYR A 3 -5.36 20.54 24.35
CA TYR A 3 -5.84 19.36 23.67
C TYR A 3 -5.29 19.42 22.24
N SER A 4 -4.08 18.92 22.03
CA SER A 4 -3.64 18.63 20.67
C SER A 4 -4.65 17.65 20.08
N VAL A 5 -5.31 18.06 19.00
CA VAL A 5 -6.20 17.16 18.24
C VAL A 5 -5.41 15.89 17.94
N PRO A 6 -5.90 14.70 18.33
CA PRO A 6 -5.16 13.50 18.09
C PRO A 6 -5.00 13.31 16.56
N PHE A 7 -3.76 13.34 16.10
CA PHE A 7 -3.43 13.11 14.70
C PHE A 7 -3.58 11.61 14.40
N TYR A 8 -4.45 11.28 13.47
CA TYR A 8 -4.66 9.92 12.97
C TYR A 8 -4.38 9.90 11.48
N HIS A 9 -3.47 9.05 11.02
CA HIS A 9 -3.12 8.94 9.61
C HIS A 9 -2.94 7.49 9.16
N VAL A 10 -3.36 7.20 7.95
CA VAL A 10 -3.16 5.90 7.31
C VAL A 10 -2.28 6.06 6.08
N PHE A 11 -1.26 5.21 5.95
CA PHE A 11 -0.46 5.07 4.73
C PHE A 11 -0.78 3.74 4.05
N VAL A 12 -1.17 3.80 2.77
CA VAL A 12 -1.37 2.63 1.91
C VAL A 12 -0.11 2.36 1.11
N PHE A 13 0.52 1.22 1.34
CA PHE A 13 1.68 0.75 0.59
C PHE A 13 1.22 0.09 -0.70
N MET A 14 1.48 0.73 -1.84
CA MET A 14 1.04 0.28 -3.15
C MET A 14 2.19 -0.13 -4.07
N GLY A 15 1.84 -0.85 -5.12
CA GLY A 15 2.77 -1.34 -6.14
C GLY A 15 2.54 -2.80 -6.52
N VAL A 16 3.26 -3.28 -7.52
CA VAL A 16 3.14 -4.64 -8.04
C VAL A 16 3.57 -5.71 -7.02
N SER A 17 3.18 -6.97 -7.25
CA SER A 17 3.68 -8.10 -6.45
C SER A 17 5.21 -8.16 -6.55
N GLY A 18 5.87 -8.47 -5.44
CA GLY A 18 7.34 -8.50 -5.38
C GLY A 18 8.02 -7.15 -5.13
N SER A 19 7.29 -6.02 -5.11
CA SER A 19 7.87 -4.71 -4.78
C SER A 19 8.32 -4.56 -3.33
N GLY A 20 7.93 -5.49 -2.44
CA GLY A 20 8.36 -5.50 -1.04
C GLY A 20 7.37 -4.87 -0.08
N LYS A 21 6.12 -4.60 -0.50
CA LYS A 21 5.10 -3.90 0.32
C LYS A 21 5.01 -4.39 1.76
N SER A 22 4.70 -5.67 1.96
CA SER A 22 4.53 -6.24 3.31
C SER A 22 5.81 -6.20 4.13
N THR A 23 6.96 -6.46 3.51
CA THR A 23 8.26 -6.41 4.19
C THR A 23 8.60 -5.00 4.67
N ILE A 24 8.43 -4.01 3.80
CA ILE A 24 8.75 -2.61 4.09
C ILE A 24 7.73 -2.02 5.08
N ALA A 25 6.43 -2.32 4.89
CA ALA A 25 5.38 -1.88 5.81
C ALA A 25 5.60 -2.42 7.24
N ASN A 26 5.91 -3.72 7.38
CA ASN A 26 6.19 -4.30 8.70
C ASN A 26 7.44 -3.71 9.36
N ALA A 27 8.52 -3.48 8.59
CA ALA A 27 9.73 -2.85 9.13
C ALA A 27 9.49 -1.39 9.54
N ALA A 28 8.77 -0.62 8.73
CA ALA A 28 8.38 0.75 9.08
C ALA A 28 7.46 0.80 10.30
N ALA A 29 6.49 -0.11 10.38
CA ALA A 29 5.57 -0.21 11.51
C ALA A 29 6.29 -0.53 12.82
N TYR A 30 7.25 -1.45 12.79
CA TYR A 30 8.06 -1.77 13.97
C TYR A 30 8.83 -0.55 14.47
N HIS A 31 9.43 0.24 13.55
CA HIS A 31 10.17 1.45 13.89
C HIS A 31 9.28 2.58 14.40
N LEU A 32 8.13 2.77 13.78
CA LEU A 32 7.20 3.88 14.06
C LEU A 32 6.11 3.53 15.09
N HIS A 33 6.11 2.32 15.62
CA HIS A 33 5.06 1.80 16.52
C HIS A 33 3.64 1.93 15.92
N ALA A 34 3.51 1.65 14.61
CA ALA A 34 2.28 1.74 13.86
C ALA A 34 1.51 0.41 13.82
N ALA A 35 0.19 0.48 13.68
CA ALA A 35 -0.62 -0.69 13.37
C ALA A 35 -0.44 -1.10 11.89
N VAL A 36 -0.50 -2.41 11.59
CA VAL A 36 -0.38 -2.93 10.21
C VAL A 36 -1.56 -3.81 9.87
N LEU A 37 -2.05 -3.63 8.65
CA LEU A 37 -3.04 -4.53 8.04
C LEU A 37 -2.59 -4.91 6.62
N ASP A 38 -2.53 -6.21 6.34
CA ASP A 38 -2.38 -6.68 4.96
C ASP A 38 -3.77 -6.78 4.32
N GLY A 39 -4.02 -5.95 3.32
CA GLY A 39 -5.30 -5.86 2.62
C GLY A 39 -5.69 -7.15 1.89
N ASP A 40 -4.74 -8.04 1.60
CA ASP A 40 -5.04 -9.33 0.98
C ASP A 40 -5.91 -10.22 1.88
N PHE A 41 -5.87 -10.04 3.21
CA PHE A 41 -6.76 -10.75 4.14
C PHE A 41 -8.23 -10.33 4.04
N LEU A 42 -8.53 -9.21 3.41
CA LEU A 42 -9.88 -8.69 3.25
C LEU A 42 -10.57 -9.15 1.96
N HIS A 43 -9.91 -9.99 1.15
CA HIS A 43 -10.55 -10.54 -0.04
C HIS A 43 -11.78 -11.37 0.31
N PRO A 44 -12.92 -11.14 -0.37
CA PRO A 44 -14.08 -12.02 -0.29
C PRO A 44 -13.71 -13.47 -0.63
N ARG A 45 -14.40 -14.42 -0.03
CA ARG A 45 -14.16 -15.86 -0.24
C ARG A 45 -14.13 -16.25 -1.72
N ASP A 46 -14.99 -15.67 -2.55
CA ASP A 46 -15.06 -15.98 -3.97
C ASP A 46 -13.83 -15.47 -4.73
N ASN A 47 -13.28 -14.32 -4.34
CA ASN A 47 -12.01 -13.83 -4.88
C ASN A 47 -10.87 -14.80 -4.55
N ILE A 48 -10.80 -15.28 -3.30
CA ILE A 48 -9.77 -16.23 -2.87
C ILE A 48 -9.87 -17.52 -3.70
N LYS A 49 -11.08 -18.07 -3.89
CA LYS A 49 -11.30 -19.26 -4.72
C LYS A 49 -10.90 -19.03 -6.17
N LYS A 50 -11.25 -17.87 -6.74
CA LYS A 50 -10.92 -17.49 -8.12
C LYS A 50 -9.42 -17.38 -8.33
N MET A 51 -8.71 -16.71 -7.42
CA MET A 51 -7.24 -16.59 -7.46
C MET A 51 -6.55 -17.94 -7.27
N SER A 52 -7.01 -18.77 -6.34
CA SER A 52 -6.42 -20.09 -6.09
C SER A 52 -6.60 -21.07 -7.25
N SER A 53 -7.63 -20.87 -8.09
CA SER A 53 -7.81 -21.61 -9.35
C SER A 53 -7.05 -21.02 -10.54
N GLY A 54 -6.16 -20.03 -10.29
CA GLY A 54 -5.30 -19.43 -11.32
C GLY A 54 -5.98 -18.36 -12.18
N HIS A 55 -7.18 -17.90 -11.81
CA HIS A 55 -7.91 -16.90 -12.57
C HIS A 55 -7.65 -15.47 -12.02
N ALA A 56 -7.45 -14.53 -12.93
CA ALA A 56 -7.33 -13.13 -12.56
C ALA A 56 -8.67 -12.55 -12.11
N LEU A 57 -8.63 -11.63 -11.14
CA LEU A 57 -9.80 -10.87 -10.72
C LEU A 57 -10.13 -9.77 -11.74
N SER A 58 -11.40 -9.59 -12.04
CA SER A 58 -11.92 -8.43 -12.77
C SER A 58 -12.03 -7.21 -11.85
N ASP A 59 -12.33 -6.02 -12.42
CA ASP A 59 -12.57 -4.83 -11.62
C ASP A 59 -13.81 -4.98 -10.74
N SER A 60 -14.86 -5.69 -11.23
CA SER A 60 -16.05 -6.00 -10.45
C SER A 60 -15.79 -6.95 -9.29
N ASP A 61 -14.87 -7.91 -9.45
CA ASP A 61 -14.45 -8.80 -8.35
C ASP A 61 -13.68 -8.00 -7.27
N ARG A 62 -12.89 -6.99 -7.69
CA ARG A 62 -12.08 -6.19 -6.77
C ARG A 62 -12.87 -5.15 -6.00
N TYR A 63 -13.98 -4.68 -6.53
CA TYR A 63 -14.75 -3.60 -5.91
C TYR A 63 -15.16 -3.89 -4.45
N PRO A 64 -15.76 -5.06 -4.11
CA PRO A 64 -16.08 -5.39 -2.72
C PRO A 64 -14.84 -5.46 -1.81
N TRP A 65 -13.71 -5.94 -2.32
CA TRP A 65 -12.45 -5.99 -1.61
C TRP A 65 -11.89 -4.58 -1.33
N LEU A 66 -11.89 -3.69 -2.33
CA LEU A 66 -11.46 -2.30 -2.16
C LEU A 66 -12.36 -1.55 -1.17
N LYS A 67 -13.66 -1.83 -1.20
CA LYS A 67 -14.61 -1.29 -0.23
C LYS A 67 -14.30 -1.77 1.19
N ALA A 68 -14.00 -3.04 1.38
CA ALA A 68 -13.59 -3.58 2.67
C ALA A 68 -12.30 -2.95 3.19
N ILE A 69 -11.33 -2.64 2.31
CA ILE A 69 -10.12 -1.90 2.68
C ILE A 69 -10.47 -0.45 3.07
N ASN A 70 -11.35 0.22 2.33
CA ASN A 70 -11.80 1.56 2.68
C ASN A 70 -12.48 1.59 4.07
N ASP A 71 -13.34 0.62 4.38
CA ASP A 71 -13.96 0.48 5.70
C ASP A 71 -12.91 0.19 6.79
N ALA A 72 -11.87 -0.60 6.48
CA ALA A 72 -10.76 -0.85 7.39
C ALA A 72 -9.91 0.41 7.64
N ILE A 73 -9.67 1.25 6.61
CA ILE A 73 -9.01 2.56 6.76
C ILE A 73 -9.76 3.40 7.79
N PHE A 74 -11.09 3.51 7.67
CA PHE A 74 -11.94 4.24 8.61
C PHE A 74 -11.80 3.71 10.04
N ALA A 75 -11.89 2.40 10.22
CA ALA A 75 -11.77 1.77 11.54
C ALA A 75 -10.38 2.00 12.15
N MET A 76 -9.31 1.89 11.37
CA MET A 76 -7.95 2.09 11.84
C MET A 76 -7.66 3.56 12.16
N GLN A 77 -8.19 4.51 11.40
CA GLN A 77 -8.12 5.94 11.71
C GLN A 77 -8.85 6.30 13.01
N SER A 78 -9.86 5.55 13.38
CA SER A 78 -10.61 5.79 14.62
C SER A 78 -9.92 5.24 15.88
N THR A 79 -8.94 4.35 15.73
CA THR A 79 -8.36 3.59 16.84
C THR A 79 -6.85 3.75 17.00
N ASN A 80 -6.12 4.08 15.93
CA ASN A 80 -4.65 4.13 15.92
C ASN A 80 -4.16 5.47 15.38
N LYS A 81 -3.19 6.08 16.06
CA LYS A 81 -2.55 7.32 15.60
C LYS A 81 -1.88 7.17 14.23
N LEU A 82 -1.24 6.04 14.01
CA LEU A 82 -0.58 5.71 12.76
C LEU A 82 -0.90 4.28 12.35
N SER A 83 -1.34 4.11 11.10
CA SER A 83 -1.64 2.79 10.54
C SER A 83 -1.06 2.65 9.14
N LEU A 84 -0.58 1.46 8.84
CA LEU A 84 -0.02 1.09 7.54
C LEU A 84 -0.86 -0.05 6.95
N ILE A 85 -1.34 0.13 5.72
CA ILE A 85 -2.13 -0.87 5.02
C ILE A 85 -1.39 -1.29 3.75
N VAL A 86 -1.28 -2.59 3.52
CA VAL A 86 -0.72 -3.14 2.29
C VAL A 86 -1.85 -3.39 1.29
N CYS A 87 -1.78 -2.77 0.12
CA CYS A 87 -2.73 -2.97 -0.98
C CYS A 87 -2.04 -2.69 -2.31
N SER A 88 -2.22 -3.52 -3.34
CA SER A 88 -1.61 -3.27 -4.65
C SER A 88 -2.02 -1.93 -5.27
N ALA A 89 -3.29 -1.53 -5.18
CA ALA A 89 -3.86 -0.25 -5.60
C ALA A 89 -3.39 0.24 -7.00
N LEU A 90 -3.28 -0.69 -7.97
CA LEU A 90 -2.59 -0.48 -9.24
C LEU A 90 -3.24 0.57 -10.15
N LYS A 91 -4.57 0.65 -10.15
CA LYS A 91 -5.30 1.64 -10.97
C LYS A 91 -5.62 2.89 -10.15
N LYS A 92 -5.67 4.04 -10.82
CA LYS A 92 -6.16 5.29 -10.22
C LYS A 92 -7.58 5.16 -9.67
N SER A 93 -8.45 4.43 -10.39
CA SER A 93 -9.81 4.15 -9.93
C SER A 93 -9.85 3.38 -8.61
N TYR A 94 -8.90 2.45 -8.37
CA TYR A 94 -8.79 1.74 -7.10
C TYR A 94 -8.34 2.67 -5.97
N ARG A 95 -7.34 3.51 -6.23
CA ARG A 95 -6.87 4.52 -5.26
C ARG A 95 -8.00 5.51 -4.90
N ASN A 96 -8.82 5.88 -5.89
CA ASN A 96 -9.97 6.75 -5.65
C ASN A 96 -11.03 6.11 -4.74
N ILE A 97 -11.27 4.78 -4.87
CA ILE A 97 -12.16 4.06 -3.94
C ILE A 97 -11.59 4.10 -2.52
N LEU A 98 -10.27 3.91 -2.36
CA LEU A 98 -9.62 3.95 -1.05
C LEU A 98 -9.65 5.34 -0.42
N ARG A 99 -9.67 6.41 -1.23
CA ARG A 99 -9.73 7.82 -0.77
C ARG A 99 -11.11 8.26 -0.31
N MET A 100 -12.16 7.58 -0.74
CA MET A 100 -13.54 8.02 -0.43
C MET A 100 -13.74 8.18 1.07
N ASP A 101 -14.20 9.38 1.46
CA ASP A 101 -14.52 9.75 2.84
C ASP A 101 -13.33 9.80 3.83
N HIS A 102 -12.08 9.87 3.30
CA HIS A 102 -10.86 9.97 4.12
C HIS A 102 -10.05 11.21 3.78
N SER A 103 -9.72 12.02 4.81
CA SER A 103 -8.86 13.21 4.69
C SER A 103 -7.38 12.93 5.03
N ASN A 104 -7.12 12.01 5.96
CA ASN A 104 -5.78 11.71 6.48
C ASN A 104 -5.29 10.37 5.92
N LEU A 105 -5.21 10.28 4.59
CA LEU A 105 -4.77 9.12 3.85
C LEU A 105 -3.66 9.51 2.88
N SER A 106 -2.56 8.77 2.90
CA SER A 106 -1.48 8.92 1.93
C SER A 106 -1.09 7.56 1.35
N PHE A 107 -0.45 7.56 0.19
CA PHE A 107 0.02 6.36 -0.48
C PHE A 107 1.55 6.36 -0.55
N ILE A 108 2.17 5.22 -0.24
CA ILE A 108 3.59 4.96 -0.48
C ILE A 108 3.68 4.06 -1.72
N TYR A 109 4.07 4.64 -2.84
CA TYR A 109 4.24 3.90 -4.08
C TYR A 109 5.64 3.30 -4.17
N LEU A 110 5.74 1.99 -4.00
CA LEU A 110 6.98 1.22 -4.12
C LEU A 110 7.25 0.89 -5.60
N LYS A 111 7.94 1.80 -6.28
CA LYS A 111 8.23 1.70 -7.72
C LYS A 111 9.53 0.97 -7.96
N GLY A 112 9.46 -0.13 -8.70
CA GLY A 112 10.62 -0.87 -9.23
C GLY A 112 10.47 -1.14 -10.72
N ASP A 113 11.59 -1.32 -11.42
CA ASP A 113 11.56 -1.79 -12.79
C ASP A 113 11.19 -3.27 -12.87
N PHE A 114 10.72 -3.70 -14.03
CA PHE A 114 10.26 -5.07 -14.25
C PHE A 114 11.34 -6.09 -13.94
N LYS A 115 12.59 -5.84 -14.37
CA LYS A 115 13.72 -6.76 -14.20
C LYS A 115 14.03 -6.98 -12.71
N THR A 116 14.18 -5.91 -11.94
CA THR A 116 14.45 -5.97 -10.51
C THR A 116 13.34 -6.72 -9.75
N ILE A 117 12.07 -6.45 -10.07
CA ILE A 117 10.94 -7.13 -9.42
C ILE A 117 10.89 -8.61 -9.81
N GLN A 118 11.15 -8.94 -11.08
CA GLN A 118 11.19 -10.32 -11.57
C GLN A 118 12.28 -11.12 -10.87
N GLU A 119 13.50 -10.58 -10.77
CA GLU A 119 14.63 -11.22 -10.08
C GLU A 119 14.30 -11.50 -8.61
N ARG A 120 13.67 -10.54 -7.90
CA ARG A 120 13.24 -10.71 -6.51
C ARG A 120 12.20 -11.82 -6.34
N LEU A 121 11.24 -11.91 -7.25
CA LEU A 121 10.22 -12.95 -7.21
C LEU A 121 10.81 -14.34 -7.51
N GLN A 122 11.75 -14.43 -8.46
CA GLN A 122 12.46 -15.69 -8.77
C GLN A 122 13.34 -16.17 -7.62
N ALA A 123 13.96 -15.24 -6.87
CA ALA A 123 14.81 -15.58 -5.72
C ALA A 123 14.02 -16.09 -4.49
N ARG A 124 12.70 -15.92 -4.45
CA ARG A 124 11.85 -16.41 -3.35
C ARG A 124 11.72 -17.93 -3.41
N LYS A 125 12.31 -18.64 -2.44
CA LYS A 125 12.16 -20.09 -2.27
C LYS A 125 10.70 -20.44 -1.93
N GLY A 126 10.12 -21.42 -2.63
CA GLY A 126 8.82 -22.01 -2.30
C GLY A 126 7.59 -21.35 -2.95
N HIS A 127 7.75 -20.34 -3.80
CA HIS A 127 6.65 -19.78 -4.58
C HIS A 127 6.83 -20.13 -6.06
N PHE A 128 5.82 -20.77 -6.63
CA PHE A 128 5.73 -20.94 -8.09
C PHE A 128 5.51 -19.56 -8.71
N PHE A 129 6.58 -18.96 -9.20
CA PHE A 129 6.52 -17.64 -9.82
C PHE A 129 5.80 -17.73 -11.17
N GLN A 130 4.63 -17.14 -11.26
CA GLN A 130 3.94 -16.95 -12.53
C GLN A 130 4.36 -15.61 -13.14
N SER A 131 5.37 -15.63 -14.01
CA SER A 131 5.84 -14.44 -14.76
C SER A 131 4.69 -13.73 -15.48
N GLN A 132 3.68 -14.47 -15.94
CA GLN A 132 2.50 -13.91 -16.58
C GLN A 132 1.69 -12.99 -15.64
N MET A 133 1.60 -13.32 -14.36
CA MET A 133 0.92 -12.46 -13.38
C MET A 133 1.64 -11.12 -13.21
N LEU A 134 2.97 -11.13 -13.18
CA LEU A 134 3.76 -9.89 -13.08
C LEU A 134 3.57 -9.00 -14.32
N ILE A 135 3.62 -9.59 -15.52
CA ILE A 135 3.38 -8.87 -16.79
C ILE A 135 2.00 -8.20 -16.74
N THR A 136 0.97 -8.94 -16.33
CA THR A 136 -0.39 -8.42 -16.21
C THR A 136 -0.47 -7.27 -15.19
N GLN A 137 0.24 -7.36 -14.07
CA GLN A 137 0.25 -6.31 -13.06
C GLN A 137 0.93 -5.03 -13.56
N PHE A 138 2.06 -5.15 -14.25
CA PHE A 138 2.72 -3.99 -14.88
C PHE A 138 1.85 -3.37 -15.99
N ALA A 139 1.15 -4.18 -16.78
CA ALA A 139 0.21 -3.68 -17.78
C ALA A 139 -1.03 -2.98 -17.17
N THR A 140 -1.41 -3.39 -15.95
CA THR A 140 -2.55 -2.80 -15.21
C THR A 140 -2.16 -1.57 -14.41
N LEU A 141 -0.88 -1.44 -14.07
CA LEU A 141 -0.36 -0.37 -13.24
C LEU A 141 -0.50 0.99 -13.95
N GLU A 142 -1.25 1.86 -13.34
CA GLU A 142 -1.35 3.28 -13.71
C GLU A 142 -0.46 4.08 -12.76
N ASP A 143 0.68 4.57 -13.28
CA ASP A 143 1.56 5.44 -12.50
C ASP A 143 0.78 6.65 -11.98
N PRO A 144 0.94 7.02 -10.69
CA PRO A 144 0.29 8.19 -10.14
C PRO A 144 0.63 9.47 -10.92
N GLY A 145 -0.40 10.24 -11.24
CA GLY A 145 -0.27 11.51 -11.95
C GLY A 145 0.06 12.69 -11.03
N ASN A 146 0.34 13.84 -11.63
CA ASN A 146 0.64 15.08 -10.89
C ASN A 146 -0.54 15.60 -10.04
N ASP A 147 -1.74 15.10 -10.28
CA ASP A 147 -2.95 15.42 -9.53
C ASP A 147 -3.12 14.56 -8.26
N GLU A 148 -2.36 13.48 -8.12
CA GLU A 148 -2.36 12.62 -6.95
C GLU A 148 -1.28 13.08 -5.94
N LYS A 149 -1.54 14.22 -5.27
CA LYS A 149 -0.58 14.88 -4.35
C LYS A 149 -0.33 14.10 -3.05
N ASP A 150 -1.17 13.16 -2.75
CA ASP A 150 -1.11 12.26 -1.59
C ASP A 150 -0.29 10.98 -1.84
N VAL A 151 0.36 10.86 -3.01
CA VAL A 151 1.19 9.70 -3.37
C VAL A 151 2.67 10.03 -3.31
N TRP A 152 3.41 9.29 -2.50
CA TRP A 152 4.85 9.42 -2.29
C TRP A 152 5.59 8.25 -2.94
N LEU A 153 6.47 8.55 -3.89
CA LEU A 153 7.22 7.54 -4.62
C LEU A 153 8.49 7.13 -3.87
N VAL A 154 8.68 5.82 -3.71
CA VAL A 154 9.91 5.21 -3.20
C VAL A 154 10.48 4.27 -4.26
N ASN A 155 11.69 4.58 -4.75
CA ASN A 155 12.39 3.70 -5.68
C ASN A 155 12.90 2.46 -4.94
N VAL A 156 12.46 1.27 -5.37
CA VAL A 156 12.89 0.01 -4.76
C VAL A 156 14.07 -0.66 -5.46
N ASN A 157 14.64 -0.04 -6.52
CA ASN A 157 15.84 -0.54 -7.21
C ASN A 157 17.13 -0.24 -6.42
N GLN A 158 17.10 -0.51 -5.12
CA GLN A 158 18.21 -0.28 -4.18
C GLN A 158 18.14 -1.29 -3.02
N SER A 159 19.08 -1.24 -2.09
CA SER A 159 19.08 -2.16 -0.95
C SER A 159 17.80 -2.03 -0.11
N LEU A 160 17.35 -3.14 0.47
CA LEU A 160 16.17 -3.15 1.32
C LEU A 160 16.25 -2.11 2.45
N GLN A 161 17.43 -1.97 3.08
CA GLN A 161 17.62 -1.01 4.17
C GLN A 161 17.46 0.44 3.70
N CYS A 162 17.98 0.78 2.51
CA CYS A 162 17.78 2.12 1.93
C CYS A 162 16.30 2.40 1.66
N VAL A 163 15.55 1.42 1.14
CA VAL A 163 14.11 1.56 0.89
C VAL A 163 13.35 1.76 2.20
N ILE A 164 13.64 0.97 3.23
CA ILE A 164 13.02 1.10 4.55
C ILE A 164 13.29 2.49 5.14
N ASN A 165 14.55 2.95 5.14
CA ASN A 165 14.92 4.25 5.70
C ASN A 165 14.24 5.42 4.94
N ALA A 166 14.21 5.36 3.60
CA ALA A 166 13.52 6.35 2.79
C ALA A 166 12.01 6.39 3.08
N THR A 167 11.39 5.22 3.24
CA THR A 167 9.97 5.09 3.55
C THR A 167 9.65 5.69 4.93
N ILE A 168 10.44 5.35 5.96
CA ILE A 168 10.27 5.89 7.32
C ILE A 168 10.37 7.41 7.29
N LYS A 169 11.39 7.95 6.63
CA LYS A 169 11.59 9.40 6.51
C LYS A 169 10.38 10.09 5.87
N ILE A 170 9.84 9.54 4.77
CA ILE A 170 8.65 10.11 4.13
C ILE A 170 7.47 10.15 5.09
N ILE A 171 7.22 9.05 5.81
CA ILE A 171 6.13 8.96 6.78
C ILE A 171 6.29 10.03 7.88
N GLU A 172 7.49 10.17 8.44
CA GLU A 172 7.80 11.16 9.48
C GLU A 172 7.62 12.59 8.96
N ASP A 173 8.07 12.88 7.74
CA ASP A 173 7.95 14.21 7.13
C ASP A 173 6.48 14.57 6.88
N VAL A 174 5.66 13.64 6.37
CA VAL A 174 4.22 13.84 6.17
C VAL A 174 3.51 14.09 7.50
N ILE A 175 3.81 13.30 8.53
CA ILE A 175 3.22 13.49 9.87
C ILE A 175 3.58 14.86 10.44
N ARG A 176 4.84 15.28 10.32
CA ARG A 176 5.31 16.57 10.80
C ARG A 176 4.58 17.73 10.14
N SER A 177 4.48 17.71 8.81
CA SER A 177 3.78 18.76 8.06
C SER A 177 2.33 18.93 8.51
N HIS A 178 1.60 17.84 8.72
CA HIS A 178 0.20 17.90 9.17
C HIS A 178 0.05 18.44 10.61
N ILE A 179 1.01 18.16 11.49
CA ILE A 179 1.01 18.69 12.86
C ILE A 179 1.25 20.20 12.85
N GLU A 180 2.18 20.68 12.00
CA GLU A 180 2.50 22.10 11.85
C GLU A 180 1.33 22.91 11.25
N GLU A 181 0.58 22.33 10.29
CA GLU A 181 -0.60 22.96 9.70
C GLU A 181 -1.80 23.04 10.67
N SER A 182 -1.82 22.16 11.69
CA SER A 182 -2.92 22.07 12.67
C SER A 182 -2.65 22.88 13.95
N SER A 183 -1.48 23.51 14.07
CA SER A 183 -1.02 24.29 15.22
C SER A 183 -1.16 25.80 14.97
#